data_2de02aabf4bd15eb14a9ae5b36edee55
#
_entry.id   2de02aabf4bd15eb14a9ae5b36edee55
#
_cell.length_a   1.000
_cell.length_b   1.000
_cell.length_c   1.000
_cell.angle_alpha   90.00
_cell.angle_beta   90.00
_cell.angle_gamma   90.00
#
_symmetry.space_group_name_H-M   'P 1'
#
loop_
_entity.id
_entity.type
_entity.pdbx_description
1 polymer ?
#
loop_
_entity_poly.entity_id
_entity_poly.type
_entity_poly.pdbx_seq_one_letter_code
_entity_poly.pdbx_strand_id
1 'polypeptide(L)'
;MAYRVLFISDISLSPFTTIADRMLIRGLRARDVDMTVVTQRPTPETQELEEEGVRVEYVIFDKKISRTIITRLRSIIDNGKIELIHVTFGKAMTNTIMAARGRKLKIIGYYGSLSLHWHDPSAWLAFLSPRIDRLICASDAVEAHAKKQLPPWRRNRTVRIYRGYNPEWFTGLIPVTRGEIGARNDEFLICTVGILRKVKGIRYLTEAAGLLPKEMPFRIILIGDGTDSPDTLRLAAESGVPERFIHKGHQKNPPAWMAACDLYVQPSLSEGLGRAISEAMCLGKPVIVTDGGGAKELFARGDNGFVVPRGSAAELAKAITGCWKNRDSLAATGEKARETILKDFHHGETVMKTFELYHELLG
;
A
#
# COMPACT_ATOMS: atom_id res chain seq x y z
N MET A 1 8.94 -23.49 -21.30
CA MET A 1 7.48 -23.64 -21.02
C MET A 1 7.05 -22.46 -20.17
N ALA A 2 5.90 -21.84 -20.48
CA ALA A 2 5.36 -20.77 -19.66
C ALA A 2 4.89 -21.30 -18.30
N TYR A 3 5.20 -20.63 -17.20
CA TYR A 3 4.69 -20.98 -15.87
C TYR A 3 3.21 -20.63 -15.77
N ARG A 4 2.38 -21.57 -15.32
CA ARG A 4 0.95 -21.36 -15.13
C ARG A 4 0.68 -20.92 -13.71
N VAL A 5 0.40 -19.62 -13.57
CA VAL A 5 0.28 -18.93 -12.28
C VAL A 5 -1.14 -18.46 -12.03
N LEU A 6 -1.67 -18.78 -10.86
CA LEU A 6 -2.92 -18.21 -10.34
C LEU A 6 -2.59 -17.02 -9.43
N PHE A 7 -2.91 -15.81 -9.89
CA PHE A 7 -2.71 -14.59 -9.11
C PHE A 7 -4.03 -14.18 -8.44
N ILE A 8 -4.08 -14.19 -7.12
CA ILE A 8 -5.28 -13.88 -6.34
C ILE A 8 -5.11 -12.51 -5.69
N SER A 9 -5.76 -11.50 -6.26
CA SER A 9 -5.75 -10.11 -5.78
C SER A 9 -7.12 -9.47 -5.91
N ASP A 10 -7.45 -8.56 -4.99
CA ASP A 10 -8.69 -7.80 -5.07
C ASP A 10 -8.54 -6.58 -5.99
N ILE A 11 -8.60 -6.83 -7.31
CA ILE A 11 -8.54 -5.78 -8.34
C ILE A 11 -9.86 -4.98 -8.42
N SER A 12 -10.91 -5.41 -7.71
CA SER A 12 -12.20 -4.70 -7.67
C SER A 12 -12.21 -3.45 -6.78
N LEU A 13 -11.07 -3.16 -6.13
CA LEU A 13 -10.86 -1.91 -5.40
C LEU A 13 -10.57 -0.74 -6.38
N SER A 14 -10.41 0.47 -5.85
CA SER A 14 -10.16 1.64 -6.70
C SER A 14 -8.95 1.44 -7.62
N PRO A 15 -8.95 2.06 -8.82
CA PRO A 15 -7.88 1.91 -9.82
C PRO A 15 -6.48 2.18 -9.28
N PHE A 16 -6.33 3.23 -8.45
CA PHE A 16 -5.05 3.59 -7.84
C PHE A 16 -4.60 2.61 -6.75
N THR A 17 -5.57 2.00 -6.03
CA THR A 17 -5.25 0.97 -5.04
C THR A 17 -4.63 -0.27 -5.67
N THR A 18 -5.06 -0.61 -6.88
CA THR A 18 -4.74 -1.87 -7.55
C THR A 18 -3.70 -1.73 -8.67
N ILE A 19 -3.28 -0.51 -9.00
CA ILE A 19 -2.39 -0.24 -10.13
C ILE A 19 -1.10 -1.08 -10.08
N ALA A 20 -0.47 -1.19 -8.93
CA ALA A 20 0.76 -1.97 -8.79
C ALA A 20 0.56 -3.47 -9.05
N ASP A 21 -0.60 -4.05 -8.67
CA ASP A 21 -0.92 -5.45 -8.95
C ASP A 21 -1.22 -5.66 -10.43
N ARG A 22 -1.98 -4.77 -11.06
CA ARG A 22 -2.26 -4.83 -12.50
C ARG A 22 -0.98 -4.73 -13.33
N MET A 23 -0.09 -3.82 -12.97
CA MET A 23 1.21 -3.67 -13.64
C MET A 23 2.13 -4.86 -13.38
N LEU A 24 2.07 -5.49 -12.20
CA LEU A 24 2.79 -6.73 -11.91
C LEU A 24 2.31 -7.87 -12.82
N ILE A 25 0.98 -8.02 -13.00
CA ILE A 25 0.39 -9.01 -13.91
C ILE A 25 0.91 -8.79 -15.33
N ARG A 26 0.83 -7.54 -15.84
CA ARG A 26 1.32 -7.19 -17.18
C ARG A 26 2.82 -7.45 -17.35
N GLY A 27 3.61 -7.07 -16.37
CA GLY A 27 5.06 -7.27 -16.38
C GLY A 27 5.49 -8.73 -16.33
N LEU A 28 4.76 -9.59 -15.62
CA LEU A 28 5.00 -11.02 -15.57
C LEU A 28 4.57 -11.71 -16.88
N ARG A 29 3.43 -11.30 -17.47
CA ARG A 29 3.02 -11.81 -18.79
C ARG A 29 4.01 -11.47 -19.90
N ALA A 30 4.58 -10.27 -19.86
CA ALA A 30 5.65 -9.89 -20.81
C ALA A 30 6.92 -10.76 -20.68
N ARG A 31 6.99 -11.63 -19.66
CA ARG A 31 8.05 -12.65 -19.41
C ARG A 31 7.54 -14.08 -19.57
N ASP A 32 6.55 -14.26 -20.42
CA ASP A 32 5.96 -15.58 -20.75
C ASP A 32 5.38 -16.32 -19.53
N VAL A 33 4.85 -15.61 -18.54
CA VAL A 33 4.05 -16.21 -17.46
C VAL A 33 2.58 -16.27 -17.88
N ASP A 34 2.02 -17.48 -17.94
CA ASP A 34 0.59 -17.70 -18.21
C ASP A 34 -0.21 -17.39 -16.93
N MET A 35 -0.87 -16.22 -16.92
CA MET A 35 -1.54 -15.68 -15.75
C MET A 35 -3.05 -15.95 -15.80
N THR A 36 -3.56 -16.63 -14.77
CA THR A 36 -4.99 -16.61 -14.42
C THR A 36 -5.15 -15.70 -13.20
N VAL A 37 -6.05 -14.74 -13.27
CA VAL A 37 -6.30 -13.79 -12.17
C VAL A 37 -7.63 -14.13 -11.50
N VAL A 38 -7.62 -14.20 -10.15
CA VAL A 38 -8.85 -14.29 -9.35
C VAL A 38 -9.06 -12.98 -8.61
N THR A 39 -10.23 -12.38 -8.82
CA THR A 39 -10.65 -11.15 -8.13
C THR A 39 -12.10 -11.25 -7.68
N GLN A 40 -12.63 -10.24 -6.97
CA GLN A 40 -13.95 -10.35 -6.35
C GLN A 40 -15.10 -9.97 -7.28
N ARG A 41 -14.94 -8.93 -8.10
CA ARG A 41 -16.02 -8.38 -8.95
C ARG A 41 -15.45 -7.86 -10.27
N PRO A 42 -16.25 -7.83 -11.34
CA PRO A 42 -15.88 -7.15 -12.57
C PRO A 42 -15.78 -5.63 -12.36
N THR A 43 -14.80 -5.03 -12.99
CA THR A 43 -14.55 -3.58 -13.04
C THR A 43 -13.96 -3.22 -14.40
N PRO A 44 -13.92 -1.94 -14.80
CA PRO A 44 -13.21 -1.55 -16.02
C PRO A 44 -11.78 -2.08 -16.08
N GLU A 45 -11.05 -2.07 -14.95
CA GLU A 45 -9.67 -2.53 -14.87
C GLU A 45 -9.54 -4.05 -15.07
N THR A 46 -10.54 -4.84 -14.68
CA THR A 46 -10.54 -6.29 -14.95
C THR A 46 -10.91 -6.57 -16.41
N GLN A 47 -11.79 -5.77 -17.01
CA GLN A 47 -12.12 -5.86 -18.42
C GLN A 47 -10.92 -5.54 -19.31
N GLU A 48 -10.14 -4.49 -18.97
CA GLU A 48 -8.85 -4.23 -19.66
C GLU A 48 -7.92 -5.46 -19.65
N LEU A 49 -7.79 -6.13 -18.51
CA LEU A 49 -6.98 -7.35 -18.43
C LEU A 49 -7.53 -8.50 -19.29
N GLU A 50 -8.85 -8.66 -19.36
CA GLU A 50 -9.51 -9.66 -20.21
C GLU A 50 -9.30 -9.35 -21.70
N GLU A 51 -9.41 -8.08 -22.11
CA GLU A 51 -9.12 -7.61 -23.48
C GLU A 51 -7.65 -7.83 -23.86
N GLU A 52 -6.74 -7.71 -22.90
CA GLU A 52 -5.32 -8.05 -23.05
C GLU A 52 -5.06 -9.57 -23.09
N GLY A 53 -6.10 -10.41 -22.97
CA GLY A 53 -6.00 -11.87 -23.01
C GLY A 53 -5.61 -12.51 -21.68
N VAL A 54 -5.78 -11.84 -20.54
CA VAL A 54 -5.66 -12.46 -19.21
C VAL A 54 -6.94 -13.22 -18.89
N ARG A 55 -6.84 -14.47 -18.46
CA ARG A 55 -8.00 -15.16 -17.90
C ARG A 55 -8.34 -14.58 -16.55
N VAL A 56 -9.53 -13.98 -16.41
CA VAL A 56 -10.03 -13.45 -15.14
C VAL A 56 -11.20 -14.30 -14.63
N GLU A 57 -11.14 -14.67 -13.35
CA GLU A 57 -12.15 -15.47 -12.67
C GLU A 57 -12.66 -14.69 -11.44
N TYR A 58 -13.96 -14.72 -11.21
CA TYR A 58 -14.59 -13.94 -10.15
C TYR A 58 -14.99 -14.83 -8.98
N VAL A 59 -14.44 -14.53 -7.78
CA VAL A 59 -14.70 -15.27 -6.53
C VAL A 59 -14.81 -14.28 -5.38
N ILE A 60 -15.98 -14.22 -4.74
CA ILE A 60 -16.21 -13.35 -3.57
C ILE A 60 -15.68 -14.02 -2.31
N PHE A 61 -14.68 -13.39 -1.65
CA PHE A 61 -14.09 -13.88 -0.41
C PHE A 61 -14.77 -13.25 0.81
N ASP A 62 -16.03 -13.64 1.08
CA ASP A 62 -16.84 -13.15 2.20
C ASP A 62 -16.44 -13.80 3.54
N LYS A 63 -15.99 -15.06 3.53
CA LYS A 63 -15.65 -15.86 4.70
C LYS A 63 -14.19 -16.29 4.72
N LYS A 64 -13.60 -16.38 5.93
CA LYS A 64 -12.23 -16.92 6.11
C LYS A 64 -12.11 -18.38 5.63
N ILE A 65 -13.16 -19.19 5.80
CA ILE A 65 -13.25 -20.57 5.33
C ILE A 65 -14.64 -20.77 4.74
N SER A 66 -14.71 -21.20 3.48
CA SER A 66 -15.96 -21.48 2.76
C SER A 66 -15.78 -22.66 1.82
N ARG A 67 -16.64 -23.68 1.96
CA ARG A 67 -16.63 -24.84 1.07
C ARG A 67 -16.85 -24.44 -0.40
N THR A 68 -17.77 -23.51 -0.63
CA THR A 68 -18.06 -22.99 -1.99
C THR A 68 -16.83 -22.34 -2.62
N ILE A 69 -16.15 -21.45 -1.88
CA ILE A 69 -14.92 -20.78 -2.34
C ILE A 69 -13.84 -21.83 -2.61
N ILE A 70 -13.62 -22.76 -1.67
CA ILE A 70 -12.61 -23.83 -1.81
C ILE A 70 -12.88 -24.70 -3.04
N THR A 71 -14.13 -25.10 -3.27
CA THR A 71 -14.51 -25.90 -4.44
C THR A 71 -14.30 -25.12 -5.74
N ARG A 72 -14.67 -23.83 -5.78
CA ARG A 72 -14.44 -22.98 -6.95
C ARG A 72 -12.95 -22.81 -7.25
N LEU A 73 -12.14 -22.52 -6.24
CA LEU A 73 -10.68 -22.42 -6.40
C LEU A 73 -10.07 -23.72 -6.87
N ARG A 74 -10.53 -24.88 -6.37
CA ARG A 74 -10.09 -26.20 -6.85
C ARG A 74 -10.37 -26.37 -8.34
N SER A 75 -11.57 -26.05 -8.79
CA SER A 75 -11.90 -26.13 -10.21
C SER A 75 -11.01 -25.23 -11.06
N ILE A 76 -10.74 -24.00 -10.62
CA ILE A 76 -9.83 -23.08 -11.33
C ILE A 76 -8.41 -23.65 -11.38
N ILE A 77 -7.89 -24.17 -10.26
CA ILE A 77 -6.55 -24.76 -10.16
C ILE A 77 -6.41 -25.95 -11.10
N ASP A 78 -7.39 -26.87 -11.08
CA ASP A 78 -7.33 -28.12 -11.84
C ASP A 78 -7.50 -27.87 -13.35
N ASN A 79 -8.49 -27.04 -13.75
CA ASN A 79 -8.73 -26.70 -15.15
C ASN A 79 -7.58 -25.87 -15.76
N GLY A 80 -6.98 -24.96 -14.97
CA GLY A 80 -5.83 -24.16 -15.40
C GLY A 80 -4.50 -24.90 -15.29
N LYS A 81 -4.47 -26.14 -14.75
CA LYS A 81 -3.24 -26.89 -14.46
C LYS A 81 -2.19 -26.04 -13.75
N ILE A 82 -2.65 -25.27 -12.73
CA ILE A 82 -1.85 -24.26 -12.03
C ILE A 82 -0.67 -24.89 -11.30
N GLU A 83 0.51 -24.31 -11.47
CA GLU A 83 1.77 -24.74 -10.86
C GLU A 83 2.16 -23.88 -9.65
N LEU A 84 1.72 -22.61 -9.66
CA LEU A 84 2.00 -21.66 -8.57
C LEU A 84 0.79 -20.77 -8.31
N ILE A 85 0.52 -20.51 -7.04
CA ILE A 85 -0.50 -19.56 -6.61
C ILE A 85 0.18 -18.40 -5.86
N HIS A 86 -0.06 -17.17 -6.30
CA HIS A 86 0.39 -15.96 -5.62
C HIS A 86 -0.82 -15.20 -5.03
N VAL A 87 -0.86 -15.03 -3.71
CA VAL A 87 -2.00 -14.46 -2.99
C VAL A 87 -1.59 -13.17 -2.30
N THR A 88 -2.32 -12.08 -2.56
CA THR A 88 -1.99 -10.75 -2.04
C THR A 88 -2.83 -10.29 -0.85
N PHE A 89 -3.88 -11.03 -0.45
CA PHE A 89 -4.72 -10.62 0.68
C PHE A 89 -5.20 -11.77 1.57
N GLY A 90 -5.35 -11.47 2.87
CA GLY A 90 -5.51 -12.48 3.92
C GLY A 90 -6.79 -13.32 3.86
N LYS A 91 -7.93 -12.74 3.42
CA LYS A 91 -9.20 -13.49 3.34
C LYS A 91 -9.14 -14.64 2.30
N ALA A 92 -8.37 -14.45 1.21
CA ALA A 92 -8.18 -15.46 0.19
C ALA A 92 -7.21 -16.56 0.66
N MET A 93 -6.20 -16.21 1.45
CA MET A 93 -5.09 -17.12 1.79
C MET A 93 -5.54 -18.43 2.40
N THR A 94 -6.41 -18.42 3.41
CA THR A 94 -6.89 -19.65 4.08
C THR A 94 -7.66 -20.56 3.12
N ASN A 95 -8.57 -19.98 2.32
CA ASN A 95 -9.33 -20.75 1.33
C ASN A 95 -8.41 -21.33 0.26
N THR A 96 -7.40 -20.58 -0.18
CA THR A 96 -6.39 -21.03 -1.15
C THR A 96 -5.56 -22.18 -0.62
N ILE A 97 -5.07 -22.11 0.61
CA ILE A 97 -4.32 -23.19 1.26
C ILE A 97 -5.16 -24.47 1.31
N MET A 98 -6.45 -24.35 1.65
CA MET A 98 -7.37 -25.49 1.68
C MET A 98 -7.69 -26.04 0.27
N ALA A 99 -7.81 -25.17 -0.71
CA ALA A 99 -8.00 -25.59 -2.11
C ALA A 99 -6.79 -26.30 -2.68
N ALA A 100 -5.59 -25.86 -2.33
CA ALA A 100 -4.32 -26.44 -2.77
C ALA A 100 -3.97 -27.78 -2.09
N ARG A 101 -4.74 -28.22 -1.08
CA ARG A 101 -4.47 -29.48 -0.36
C ARG A 101 -4.56 -30.68 -1.28
N GLY A 102 -3.53 -31.56 -1.23
CA GLY A 102 -3.42 -32.75 -2.09
C GLY A 102 -2.91 -32.44 -3.52
N ARG A 103 -2.51 -31.19 -3.83
CA ARG A 103 -1.97 -30.80 -5.15
C ARG A 103 -0.50 -30.45 -5.07
N LYS A 104 0.25 -30.87 -6.10
CA LYS A 104 1.66 -30.51 -6.26
C LYS A 104 1.77 -29.14 -6.95
N LEU A 105 1.67 -28.07 -6.16
CA LEU A 105 1.85 -26.69 -6.63
C LEU A 105 2.53 -25.86 -5.53
N LYS A 106 3.05 -24.71 -5.89
CA LYS A 106 3.68 -23.76 -4.95
C LYS A 106 2.70 -22.67 -4.51
N ILE A 107 2.88 -22.16 -3.30
CA ILE A 107 2.08 -21.03 -2.77
C ILE A 107 3.02 -19.94 -2.30
N ILE A 108 2.81 -18.75 -2.86
CA ILE A 108 3.42 -17.49 -2.40
C ILE A 108 2.34 -16.64 -1.75
N GLY A 109 2.65 -16.10 -0.56
CA GLY A 109 1.85 -15.07 0.09
C GLY A 109 2.55 -13.74 0.01
N TYR A 110 1.80 -12.65 -0.19
CA TYR A 110 2.30 -11.28 -0.02
C TYR A 110 1.80 -10.69 1.29
N TYR A 111 2.71 -10.12 2.07
CA TYR A 111 2.40 -9.52 3.37
C TYR A 111 2.98 -8.10 3.47
N GLY A 112 2.10 -7.12 3.69
CA GLY A 112 2.45 -5.70 3.63
C GLY A 112 2.25 -4.94 4.94
N SER A 113 2.19 -5.62 6.11
CA SER A 113 1.96 -4.96 7.39
C SER A 113 2.80 -5.55 8.53
N LEU A 114 2.80 -4.90 9.70
CA LEU A 114 3.49 -5.36 10.90
C LEU A 114 2.53 -6.00 11.93
N SER A 115 1.39 -6.53 11.45
CA SER A 115 0.33 -7.08 12.32
C SER A 115 0.28 -8.61 12.38
N LEU A 116 1.30 -9.29 11.87
CA LEU A 116 1.39 -10.75 11.96
C LEU A 116 1.87 -11.17 13.35
N HIS A 117 1.15 -12.07 14.01
CA HIS A 117 1.50 -12.53 15.34
C HIS A 117 1.40 -14.05 15.45
N TRP A 118 2.45 -14.70 16.01
CA TRP A 118 2.53 -16.15 16.16
C TRP A 118 1.47 -16.72 17.13
N HIS A 119 1.00 -15.92 18.09
CA HIS A 119 -0.03 -16.29 19.06
C HIS A 119 -1.45 -16.16 18.51
N ASP A 120 -1.64 -15.62 17.30
CA ASP A 120 -2.93 -15.60 16.62
C ASP A 120 -3.12 -16.91 15.83
N PRO A 121 -4.03 -17.83 16.26
CA PRO A 121 -4.29 -19.07 15.54
C PRO A 121 -4.69 -18.85 14.07
N SER A 122 -5.36 -17.74 13.79
CA SER A 122 -5.77 -17.41 12.42
C SER A 122 -4.59 -17.11 11.49
N ALA A 123 -3.46 -16.65 12.02
CA ALA A 123 -2.24 -16.44 11.27
C ALA A 123 -1.63 -17.75 10.75
N TRP A 124 -1.75 -18.85 11.53
CA TRP A 124 -1.29 -20.18 11.14
C TRP A 124 -2.17 -20.84 10.07
N LEU A 125 -3.42 -20.45 9.99
CA LEU A 125 -4.32 -20.86 8.91
C LEU A 125 -4.08 -20.05 7.62
N ALA A 126 -3.33 -18.97 7.70
CA ALA A 126 -3.02 -18.06 6.61
C ALA A 126 -1.49 -17.91 6.44
N PHE A 127 -0.94 -16.74 6.71
CA PHE A 127 0.44 -16.37 6.36
C PHE A 127 1.55 -17.10 7.13
N LEU A 128 1.28 -17.65 8.30
CA LEU A 128 2.24 -18.53 9.03
C LEU A 128 2.09 -20.02 8.67
N SER A 129 1.14 -20.38 7.80
CA SER A 129 0.89 -21.77 7.42
C SER A 129 2.14 -22.46 6.86
N PRO A 130 2.43 -23.71 7.29
CA PRO A 130 3.53 -24.50 6.74
C PRO A 130 3.39 -24.79 5.23
N ARG A 131 2.19 -24.62 4.67
CA ARG A 131 1.90 -24.85 3.25
C ARG A 131 2.43 -23.73 2.34
N ILE A 132 2.74 -22.56 2.91
CA ILE A 132 3.31 -21.45 2.13
C ILE A 132 4.78 -21.74 1.86
N ASP A 133 5.17 -21.73 0.59
CA ASP A 133 6.53 -21.97 0.13
C ASP A 133 7.40 -20.71 0.28
N ARG A 134 6.86 -19.53 -0.03
CA ARG A 134 7.52 -18.23 0.15
C ARG A 134 6.51 -17.18 0.64
N LEU A 135 6.99 -16.30 1.52
CA LEU A 135 6.26 -15.13 1.99
C LEU A 135 6.98 -13.87 1.53
N ILE A 136 6.43 -13.19 0.55
CA ILE A 136 6.92 -11.87 0.12
C ILE A 136 6.54 -10.85 1.17
N CYS A 137 7.52 -10.11 1.65
CA CYS A 137 7.38 -9.02 2.62
C CYS A 137 7.61 -7.68 1.92
N ALA A 138 6.72 -6.71 2.16
CA ALA A 138 6.71 -5.44 1.45
C ALA A 138 7.91 -4.52 1.77
N SER A 139 8.66 -4.81 2.86
CA SER A 139 9.80 -4.02 3.31
C SER A 139 10.70 -4.86 4.21
N ASP A 140 11.93 -4.37 4.50
CA ASP A 140 12.84 -5.02 5.44
C ASP A 140 12.25 -5.08 6.86
N ALA A 141 11.52 -4.03 7.28
CA ALA A 141 10.82 -4.01 8.56
C ALA A 141 9.73 -5.10 8.64
N VAL A 142 8.96 -5.29 7.56
CA VAL A 142 7.94 -6.36 7.49
C VAL A 142 8.59 -7.73 7.47
N GLU A 143 9.70 -7.91 6.74
CA GLU A 143 10.43 -9.18 6.72
C GLU A 143 11.02 -9.52 8.09
N ALA A 144 11.68 -8.57 8.73
CA ALA A 144 12.24 -8.73 10.08
C ALA A 144 11.14 -9.07 11.10
N HIS A 145 9.96 -8.43 10.99
CA HIS A 145 8.81 -8.75 11.82
C HIS A 145 8.31 -10.17 11.54
N ALA A 146 8.10 -10.55 10.28
CA ALA A 146 7.63 -11.88 9.89
C ALA A 146 8.60 -12.99 10.35
N LYS A 147 9.91 -12.79 10.22
CA LYS A 147 10.94 -13.72 10.72
C LYS A 147 10.85 -13.97 12.22
N LYS A 148 10.47 -12.95 13.01
CA LYS A 148 10.25 -13.10 14.47
C LYS A 148 9.00 -13.94 14.79
N GLN A 149 8.01 -13.96 13.89
CA GLN A 149 6.78 -14.74 14.07
C GLN A 149 6.90 -16.19 13.56
N LEU A 150 7.93 -16.50 12.77
CA LEU A 150 8.19 -17.83 12.23
C LEU A 150 9.20 -18.61 13.08
N PRO A 151 9.02 -19.95 13.21
CA PRO A 151 10.04 -20.80 13.80
C PRO A 151 11.36 -20.69 13.04
N PRO A 152 12.54 -20.88 13.71
CA PRO A 152 13.86 -20.65 13.11
C PRO A 152 14.09 -21.34 11.76
N TRP A 153 13.64 -22.58 11.62
CA TRP A 153 13.81 -23.39 10.41
C TRP A 153 12.91 -22.96 9.22
N ARG A 154 12.05 -21.97 9.41
CA ARG A 154 11.17 -21.41 8.36
C ARG A 154 11.44 -19.95 8.03
N ARG A 155 12.38 -19.31 8.72
CA ARG A 155 12.71 -17.91 8.50
C ARG A 155 13.29 -17.63 7.11
N ASN A 156 13.92 -18.63 6.49
CA ASN A 156 14.40 -18.57 5.10
C ASN A 156 13.29 -18.58 4.05
N ARG A 157 12.04 -18.77 4.45
CA ARG A 157 10.89 -18.69 3.53
C ARG A 157 10.36 -17.27 3.32
N THR A 158 10.85 -16.29 4.08
CA THR A 158 10.54 -14.89 3.83
C THR A 158 11.51 -14.33 2.79
N VAL A 159 10.99 -13.44 1.96
CA VAL A 159 11.78 -12.70 0.98
C VAL A 159 11.25 -11.27 0.90
N ARG A 160 12.14 -10.29 0.94
CA ARG A 160 11.77 -8.90 0.75
C ARG A 160 11.68 -8.59 -0.74
N ILE A 161 10.50 -8.20 -1.20
CA ILE A 161 10.27 -7.60 -2.52
C ILE A 161 9.46 -6.33 -2.30
N TYR A 162 10.07 -5.17 -2.51
CA TYR A 162 9.37 -3.90 -2.41
C TYR A 162 8.23 -3.86 -3.43
N ARG A 163 7.09 -3.29 -3.02
CA ARG A 163 6.02 -2.97 -3.95
C ARG A 163 6.38 -1.65 -4.62
N GLY A 164 7.04 -1.76 -5.75
CA GLY A 164 7.52 -0.63 -6.52
C GLY A 164 6.40 0.14 -7.22
N TYR A 165 6.72 1.38 -7.56
CA TYR A 165 5.84 2.30 -8.26
C TYR A 165 6.54 2.87 -9.50
N ASN A 166 5.77 3.49 -10.39
CA ASN A 166 6.29 4.24 -11.53
C ASN A 166 5.57 5.59 -11.61
N PRO A 167 6.30 6.73 -11.54
CA PRO A 167 5.71 8.05 -11.71
C PRO A 167 4.92 8.23 -13.00
N GLU A 168 5.24 7.50 -14.07
CA GLU A 168 4.51 7.54 -15.35
C GLU A 168 3.03 7.15 -15.20
N TRP A 169 2.67 6.35 -14.19
CA TRP A 169 1.27 5.98 -13.93
C TRP A 169 0.37 7.16 -13.57
N PHE A 170 0.98 8.28 -13.21
CA PHE A 170 0.30 9.52 -12.83
C PHE A 170 0.44 10.62 -13.89
N THR A 171 0.99 10.29 -15.09
CA THR A 171 1.08 11.24 -16.20
C THR A 171 -0.32 11.64 -16.65
N GLY A 172 -0.54 12.94 -16.85
CA GLY A 172 -1.86 13.47 -17.22
C GLY A 172 -2.87 13.56 -16.05
N LEU A 173 -2.47 13.24 -14.82
CA LEU A 173 -3.31 13.42 -13.65
C LEU A 173 -3.61 14.92 -13.48
N ILE A 174 -4.90 15.27 -13.45
CA ILE A 174 -5.36 16.62 -13.19
C ILE A 174 -5.56 16.79 -11.68
N PRO A 175 -4.79 17.66 -11.01
CA PRO A 175 -5.01 17.95 -9.59
C PRO A 175 -6.37 18.59 -9.36
N VAL A 176 -6.99 18.34 -8.20
CA VAL A 176 -8.15 19.12 -7.75
C VAL A 176 -7.74 20.58 -7.51
N THR A 177 -8.63 21.50 -7.79
CA THR A 177 -8.36 22.93 -7.60
C THR A 177 -8.45 23.31 -6.12
N ARG A 178 -7.79 24.41 -5.72
CA ARG A 178 -7.91 24.94 -4.37
C ARG A 178 -9.35 25.33 -4.02
N GLY A 179 -10.14 25.77 -5.00
CA GLY A 179 -11.58 26.06 -4.86
C GLY A 179 -12.40 24.80 -4.53
N GLU A 180 -12.16 23.68 -5.20
CA GLU A 180 -12.82 22.38 -4.90
C GLU A 180 -12.42 21.85 -3.53
N ILE A 181 -11.20 22.13 -3.08
CA ILE A 181 -10.74 21.81 -1.73
C ILE A 181 -11.48 22.68 -0.70
N GLY A 182 -11.81 23.92 -1.02
CA GLY A 182 -12.31 24.95 -0.11
C GLY A 182 -11.17 25.69 0.61
N ALA A 183 -10.02 25.81 -0.06
CA ALA A 183 -8.82 26.45 0.48
C ALA A 183 -8.49 27.76 -0.27
N ARG A 184 -7.90 28.73 0.45
CA ARG A 184 -7.40 29.97 -0.13
C ARG A 184 -6.05 29.75 -0.82
N ASN A 185 -5.66 30.68 -1.70
CA ASN A 185 -4.40 30.59 -2.45
C ASN A 185 -3.16 30.76 -1.55
N ASP A 186 -3.28 31.47 -0.44
CA ASP A 186 -2.21 31.74 0.53
C ASP A 186 -2.00 30.60 1.55
N GLU A 187 -2.95 29.66 1.65
CA GLU A 187 -2.88 28.58 2.63
C GLU A 187 -1.91 27.46 2.21
N PHE A 188 -1.10 27.00 3.15
CA PHE A 188 -0.23 25.84 2.99
C PHE A 188 -1.04 24.56 3.14
N LEU A 189 -1.15 23.77 2.08
CA LEU A 189 -2.00 22.59 2.00
C LEU A 189 -1.23 21.34 2.40
N ILE A 190 -1.68 20.72 3.48
CA ILE A 190 -1.15 19.46 4.00
C ILE A 190 -2.18 18.37 3.75
N CYS A 191 -1.80 17.22 3.20
CA CYS A 191 -2.74 16.10 3.09
C CYS A 191 -2.22 14.83 3.71
N THR A 192 -3.14 13.96 4.12
CA THR A 192 -2.91 12.57 4.50
C THR A 192 -3.98 11.69 3.88
N VAL A 193 -3.60 10.49 3.45
CA VAL A 193 -4.49 9.54 2.77
C VAL A 193 -4.44 8.18 3.46
N GLY A 194 -5.60 7.62 3.75
CA GLY A 194 -5.70 6.26 4.26
C GLY A 194 -7.00 5.98 5.03
N ILE A 195 -7.24 4.72 5.32
CA ILE A 195 -8.32 4.31 6.22
C ILE A 195 -7.91 4.67 7.64
N LEU A 196 -8.69 5.51 8.32
CA LEU A 196 -8.35 6.00 9.65
C LEU A 196 -8.54 4.93 10.74
N ARG A 197 -7.45 4.22 10.98
CA ARG A 197 -7.29 3.33 12.15
C ARG A 197 -6.32 3.98 13.15
N LYS A 198 -6.38 3.59 14.42
CA LYS A 198 -5.46 4.09 15.45
C LYS A 198 -3.98 4.05 15.04
N VAL A 199 -3.59 2.98 14.31
CA VAL A 199 -2.23 2.78 13.80
C VAL A 199 -1.80 3.85 12.78
N LYS A 200 -2.74 4.56 12.14
CA LYS A 200 -2.44 5.66 11.20
C LYS A 200 -2.08 6.98 11.87
N GLY A 201 -2.21 7.07 13.20
CA GLY A 201 -1.66 8.16 13.99
C GLY A 201 -2.27 9.53 13.75
N ILE A 202 -3.51 9.60 13.24
CA ILE A 202 -4.19 10.90 12.97
C ILE A 202 -4.27 11.77 14.20
N ARG A 203 -4.42 11.17 15.38
CA ARG A 203 -4.37 11.88 16.65
C ARG A 203 -3.13 12.79 16.77
N TYR A 204 -1.95 12.28 16.38
CA TYR A 204 -0.71 13.06 16.46
C TYR A 204 -0.66 14.19 15.43
N LEU A 205 -1.30 14.02 14.28
CA LEU A 205 -1.43 15.09 13.29
C LEU A 205 -2.39 16.16 13.77
N THR A 206 -3.51 15.79 14.40
CA THR A 206 -4.45 16.77 14.97
C THR A 206 -3.84 17.53 16.15
N GLU A 207 -3.15 16.84 17.06
CA GLU A 207 -2.39 17.47 18.14
C GLU A 207 -1.28 18.41 17.60
N ALA A 208 -0.56 17.99 16.56
CA ALA A 208 0.47 18.79 15.91
C ALA A 208 -0.11 20.07 15.28
N ALA A 209 -1.30 20.02 14.71
CA ALA A 209 -1.97 21.18 14.12
C ALA A 209 -2.19 22.30 15.15
N GLY A 210 -2.56 21.96 16.38
CA GLY A 210 -2.71 22.91 17.49
C GLY A 210 -1.39 23.54 17.96
N LEU A 211 -0.24 22.94 17.59
CA LEU A 211 1.10 23.42 17.93
C LEU A 211 1.75 24.24 16.80
N LEU A 212 1.11 24.36 15.63
CA LEU A 212 1.64 25.15 14.53
C LEU A 212 1.59 26.65 14.83
N PRO A 213 2.50 27.46 14.25
CA PRO A 213 2.51 28.91 14.45
C PRO A 213 1.17 29.55 14.09
N LYS A 214 0.68 30.46 14.90
CA LYS A 214 -0.61 31.13 14.69
C LYS A 214 -0.67 31.92 13.38
N GLU A 215 0.47 32.45 12.94
CA GLU A 215 0.64 33.22 11.71
C GLU A 215 0.69 32.33 10.47
N MET A 216 0.85 31.00 10.62
CA MET A 216 0.89 30.08 9.50
C MET A 216 -0.52 29.89 8.91
N PRO A 217 -0.76 30.31 7.66
CA PRO A 217 -2.02 29.99 6.98
C PRO A 217 -1.94 28.55 6.47
N PHE A 218 -2.74 27.63 7.01
CA PHE A 218 -2.72 26.22 6.58
C PHE A 218 -4.09 25.57 6.56
N ARG A 219 -4.21 24.48 5.80
CA ARG A 219 -5.30 23.51 5.83
C ARG A 219 -4.74 22.10 5.86
N ILE A 220 -5.41 21.22 6.60
CA ILE A 220 -5.10 19.77 6.63
C ILE A 220 -6.27 19.02 6.02
N ILE A 221 -5.98 18.30 4.92
CA ILE A 221 -6.97 17.55 4.16
C ILE A 221 -6.83 16.07 4.55
N LEU A 222 -7.89 15.53 5.15
CA LEU A 222 -7.99 14.12 5.55
C LEU A 222 -8.79 13.37 4.50
N ILE A 223 -8.17 12.36 3.87
CA ILE A 223 -8.75 11.61 2.75
C ILE A 223 -8.80 10.11 3.08
N GLY A 224 -9.96 9.50 2.92
CA GLY A 224 -10.17 8.07 3.10
C GLY A 224 -11.29 7.74 4.08
N ASP A 225 -11.57 6.46 4.25
CA ASP A 225 -12.64 5.99 5.12
C ASP A 225 -12.37 6.34 6.58
N GLY A 226 -13.39 6.88 7.25
CA GLY A 226 -13.34 7.27 8.66
C GLY A 226 -12.79 8.67 8.91
N THR A 227 -12.43 9.45 7.87
CA THR A 227 -11.95 10.84 8.05
C THR A 227 -13.05 11.78 8.54
N ASP A 228 -14.30 11.42 8.29
CA ASP A 228 -15.52 12.12 8.71
C ASP A 228 -16.24 11.42 9.89
N SER A 229 -15.60 10.43 10.51
CA SER A 229 -16.18 9.75 11.67
C SER A 229 -16.25 10.63 12.91
N PRO A 230 -17.20 10.37 13.86
CA PRO A 230 -17.29 11.12 15.11
C PRO A 230 -15.97 11.18 15.89
N ASP A 231 -15.18 10.09 15.89
CA ASP A 231 -13.88 10.05 16.54
C ASP A 231 -12.87 11.03 15.90
N THR A 232 -12.83 11.09 14.56
CA THR A 232 -11.91 12.00 13.85
C THR A 232 -12.33 13.44 14.00
N LEU A 233 -13.64 13.75 13.96
CA LEU A 233 -14.18 15.09 14.20
C LEU A 233 -13.86 15.55 15.61
N ARG A 234 -14.00 14.67 16.61
CA ARG A 234 -13.62 14.96 18.00
C ARG A 234 -12.13 15.28 18.14
N LEU A 235 -11.25 14.49 17.52
CA LEU A 235 -9.80 14.76 17.52
C LEU A 235 -9.46 16.12 16.88
N ALA A 236 -10.16 16.48 15.80
CA ALA A 236 -10.00 17.80 15.19
C ALA A 236 -10.47 18.92 16.13
N ALA A 237 -11.58 18.74 16.83
CA ALA A 237 -12.08 19.71 17.82
C ALA A 237 -11.11 19.88 19.01
N GLU A 238 -10.56 18.77 19.51
CA GLU A 238 -9.57 18.74 20.61
C GLU A 238 -8.25 19.43 20.24
N SER A 239 -7.94 19.61 18.94
CA SER A 239 -6.73 20.32 18.48
C SER A 239 -6.73 21.81 18.77
N GLY A 240 -7.89 22.43 19.06
CA GLY A 240 -8.08 23.86 19.20
C GLY A 240 -8.16 24.66 17.88
N VAL A 241 -8.05 23.97 16.73
CA VAL A 241 -8.09 24.58 15.38
C VAL A 241 -8.95 23.76 14.42
N PRO A 242 -10.19 23.35 14.79
CA PRO A 242 -11.02 22.44 14.00
C PRO A 242 -11.33 22.97 12.59
N GLU A 243 -11.42 24.29 12.44
CA GLU A 243 -11.68 24.96 11.15
C GLU A 243 -10.55 24.76 10.12
N ARG A 244 -9.36 24.32 10.57
CA ARG A 244 -8.22 24.04 9.69
C ARG A 244 -8.31 22.66 9.01
N PHE A 245 -9.22 21.79 9.46
CA PHE A 245 -9.36 20.45 8.92
C PHE A 245 -10.45 20.37 7.85
N ILE A 246 -10.14 19.66 6.78
CA ILE A 246 -11.05 19.36 5.67
C ILE A 246 -11.21 17.84 5.60
N HIS A 247 -12.40 17.36 5.93
CA HIS A 247 -12.74 15.94 5.94
C HIS A 247 -13.39 15.55 4.62
N LYS A 248 -12.71 14.75 3.79
CA LYS A 248 -13.19 14.42 2.44
C LYS A 248 -13.75 13.00 2.30
N GLY A 249 -13.67 12.18 3.37
CA GLY A 249 -14.17 10.81 3.28
C GLY A 249 -13.46 10.00 2.19
N HIS A 250 -14.13 8.97 1.70
CA HIS A 250 -13.62 8.15 0.61
C HIS A 250 -13.57 8.94 -0.71
N GLN A 251 -12.41 8.91 -1.37
CA GLN A 251 -12.23 9.51 -2.70
C GLN A 251 -11.86 8.44 -3.73
N LYS A 252 -12.43 8.53 -4.92
CA LYS A 252 -12.12 7.61 -6.02
C LYS A 252 -10.71 7.84 -6.58
N ASN A 253 -10.25 9.08 -6.55
CA ASN A 253 -8.94 9.51 -7.06
C ASN A 253 -8.13 10.27 -5.99
N PRO A 254 -7.61 9.58 -4.95
CA PRO A 254 -6.78 10.24 -3.94
C PRO A 254 -5.53 10.94 -4.50
N PRO A 255 -4.83 10.40 -5.54
CA PRO A 255 -3.67 11.09 -6.13
C PRO A 255 -3.96 12.51 -6.64
N ALA A 256 -5.16 12.79 -7.16
CA ALA A 256 -5.52 14.15 -7.60
C ALA A 256 -5.54 15.16 -6.44
N TRP A 257 -5.95 14.71 -5.26
CA TRP A 257 -5.93 15.50 -4.02
C TRP A 257 -4.49 15.68 -3.50
N MET A 258 -3.68 14.62 -3.52
CA MET A 258 -2.26 14.69 -3.16
C MET A 258 -1.51 15.68 -4.07
N ALA A 259 -1.79 15.64 -5.38
CA ALA A 259 -1.15 16.50 -6.36
C ALA A 259 -1.47 18.00 -6.12
N ALA A 260 -2.61 18.33 -5.54
CA ALA A 260 -3.01 19.68 -5.19
C ALA A 260 -2.35 20.23 -3.92
N CYS A 261 -1.78 19.36 -3.07
CA CYS A 261 -1.22 19.73 -1.78
C CYS A 261 0.26 20.14 -1.87
N ASP A 262 0.69 20.95 -0.92
CA ASP A 262 2.08 21.40 -0.82
C ASP A 262 2.94 20.38 -0.06
N LEU A 263 2.34 19.62 0.85
CA LEU A 263 3.02 18.65 1.72
C LEU A 263 2.14 17.41 1.95
N TYR A 264 2.71 16.22 1.82
CA TYR A 264 2.10 14.97 2.25
C TYR A 264 2.62 14.55 3.62
N VAL A 265 1.73 14.16 4.52
CA VAL A 265 2.11 13.73 5.88
C VAL A 265 1.50 12.36 6.18
N GLN A 266 2.34 11.39 6.57
CA GLN A 266 1.91 10.07 7.03
C GLN A 266 2.33 9.86 8.49
N PRO A 267 1.48 10.18 9.48
CA PRO A 267 1.84 10.20 10.90
C PRO A 267 1.72 8.81 11.56
N SER A 268 1.86 7.74 10.79
CA SER A 268 1.56 6.36 11.21
C SER A 268 2.42 5.89 12.38
N LEU A 269 1.82 5.21 13.36
CA LEU A 269 2.52 4.50 14.43
C LEU A 269 3.18 3.22 13.90
N SER A 270 2.63 2.64 12.85
CA SER A 270 3.14 1.46 12.18
C SER A 270 2.72 1.45 10.72
N GLU A 271 3.69 1.31 9.82
CA GLU A 271 3.48 1.25 8.37
C GLU A 271 4.33 0.13 7.77
N GLY A 272 3.79 -0.61 6.79
CA GLY A 272 4.56 -1.64 6.08
C GLY A 272 5.63 -1.01 5.20
N LEU A 273 5.25 -0.42 4.09
CA LEU A 273 6.05 0.47 3.25
C LEU A 273 5.31 1.79 3.03
N GLY A 274 3.97 1.73 2.81
CA GLY A 274 3.12 2.89 2.65
C GLY A 274 2.82 3.20 1.18
N ARG A 275 1.73 2.62 0.64
CA ARG A 275 1.29 2.90 -0.73
C ARG A 275 1.10 4.38 -1.01
N ALA A 276 0.34 5.06 -0.16
CA ALA A 276 0.06 6.49 -0.31
C ALA A 276 1.33 7.35 -0.21
N ILE A 277 2.34 6.91 0.54
CA ILE A 277 3.66 7.54 0.57
C ILE A 277 4.33 7.43 -0.80
N SER A 278 4.38 6.22 -1.37
CA SER A 278 4.95 5.99 -2.70
C SER A 278 4.21 6.77 -3.78
N GLU A 279 2.89 6.87 -3.70
CA GLU A 279 2.06 7.69 -4.59
C GLU A 279 2.40 9.18 -4.48
N ALA A 280 2.53 9.72 -3.27
CA ALA A 280 2.93 11.11 -3.04
C ALA A 280 4.34 11.38 -3.58
N MET A 281 5.29 10.47 -3.37
CA MET A 281 6.65 10.55 -3.93
C MET A 281 6.64 10.52 -5.46
N CYS A 282 5.83 9.66 -6.10
CA CYS A 282 5.65 9.63 -7.56
C CYS A 282 5.14 10.97 -8.11
N LEU A 283 4.28 11.65 -7.35
CA LEU A 283 3.74 12.97 -7.68
C LEU A 283 4.72 14.12 -7.42
N GLY A 284 5.97 13.82 -7.00
CA GLY A 284 6.97 14.84 -6.67
C GLY A 284 6.59 15.67 -5.43
N LYS A 285 5.80 15.11 -4.51
CA LYS A 285 5.45 15.83 -3.28
C LYS A 285 6.51 15.64 -2.21
N PRO A 286 6.87 16.71 -1.47
CA PRO A 286 7.61 16.55 -0.23
C PRO A 286 6.79 15.76 0.78
N VAL A 287 7.45 14.87 1.52
CA VAL A 287 6.77 13.91 2.39
C VAL A 287 7.37 13.95 3.78
N ILE A 288 6.52 13.99 4.81
CA ILE A 288 6.88 13.69 6.20
C ILE A 288 6.30 12.33 6.57
N VAL A 289 7.15 11.43 7.05
CA VAL A 289 6.75 10.14 7.62
C VAL A 289 7.27 10.00 9.05
N THR A 290 6.73 9.05 9.77
CA THR A 290 7.30 8.62 11.06
C THR A 290 8.24 7.43 10.88
N ASP A 291 9.09 7.18 11.88
CA ASP A 291 10.00 6.03 11.95
C ASP A 291 9.28 4.70 12.26
N GLY A 292 7.97 4.69 12.27
CA GLY A 292 7.10 3.56 12.64
C GLY A 292 7.03 2.44 11.60
N GLY A 293 8.12 1.73 11.33
CA GLY A 293 8.13 0.56 10.44
C GLY A 293 8.92 0.76 9.15
N GLY A 294 8.41 0.23 8.03
CA GLY A 294 9.11 0.22 6.74
C GLY A 294 9.03 1.53 5.96
N ALA A 295 8.13 2.46 6.32
CA ALA A 295 8.00 3.74 5.62
C ALA A 295 9.33 4.52 5.54
N LYS A 296 10.14 4.49 6.60
CA LYS A 296 11.44 5.15 6.64
C LYS A 296 12.46 4.62 5.63
N GLU A 297 12.27 3.39 5.12
CA GLU A 297 13.16 2.80 4.11
C GLU A 297 13.13 3.58 2.78
N LEU A 298 12.00 4.23 2.47
CA LEU A 298 11.86 5.13 1.32
C LEU A 298 12.71 6.39 1.44
N PHE A 299 13.17 6.73 2.65
CA PHE A 299 13.89 7.96 2.98
C PHE A 299 15.34 7.70 3.43
N ALA A 300 15.89 6.53 3.11
CA ALA A 300 17.23 6.13 3.50
C ALA A 300 18.36 7.05 2.93
N ARG A 301 18.07 7.79 1.84
CA ARG A 301 19.00 8.79 1.25
C ARG A 301 19.13 10.06 2.10
N GLY A 302 18.11 10.39 2.93
CA GLY A 302 18.13 11.49 3.89
C GLY A 302 17.84 12.89 3.30
N ASP A 303 17.71 13.03 1.98
CA ASP A 303 17.49 14.33 1.31
C ASP A 303 16.20 14.39 0.46
N ASN A 304 15.42 13.32 0.50
CA ASN A 304 14.22 13.09 -0.30
C ASN A 304 12.91 13.19 0.51
N GLY A 305 12.97 13.70 1.75
CA GLY A 305 11.82 13.86 2.63
C GLY A 305 12.25 13.91 4.10
N PHE A 306 11.28 13.80 5.01
CA PHE A 306 11.51 14.02 6.44
C PHE A 306 11.00 12.81 7.24
N VAL A 307 11.85 12.30 8.14
CA VAL A 307 11.47 11.22 9.06
C VAL A 307 11.46 11.78 10.48
N VAL A 308 10.34 11.62 11.17
CA VAL A 308 10.16 12.10 12.56
C VAL A 308 9.84 10.92 13.50
N PRO A 309 10.09 11.05 14.80
CA PRO A 309 9.71 10.04 15.77
C PRO A 309 8.19 9.78 15.76
N ARG A 310 7.79 8.51 15.72
CA ARG A 310 6.37 8.13 15.82
C ARG A 310 5.78 8.52 17.17
N GLY A 311 4.52 8.94 17.17
CA GLY A 311 3.80 9.28 18.40
C GLY A 311 4.21 10.63 19.00
N SER A 312 4.92 11.48 18.25
CA SER A 312 5.34 12.81 18.71
C SER A 312 4.66 13.91 17.89
N ALA A 313 3.63 14.52 18.46
CA ALA A 313 2.97 15.68 17.86
C ALA A 313 3.93 16.89 17.75
N ALA A 314 4.81 17.08 18.75
CA ALA A 314 5.76 18.19 18.78
C ALA A 314 6.80 18.09 17.64
N GLU A 315 7.41 16.91 17.40
CA GLU A 315 8.35 16.74 16.31
C GLU A 315 7.65 16.82 14.94
N LEU A 316 6.41 16.35 14.85
CA LEU A 316 5.61 16.49 13.64
C LEU A 316 5.30 17.98 13.34
N ALA A 317 4.89 18.76 14.35
CA ALA A 317 4.64 20.19 14.23
C ALA A 317 5.92 20.96 13.83
N LYS A 318 7.05 20.61 14.43
CA LYS A 318 8.37 21.18 14.11
C LYS A 318 8.74 20.91 12.63
N ALA A 319 8.57 19.69 12.16
CA ALA A 319 8.85 19.32 10.77
C ALA A 319 7.92 20.06 9.80
N ILE A 320 6.60 20.11 10.08
CA ILE A 320 5.63 20.85 9.26
C ILE A 320 5.99 22.34 9.21
N THR A 321 6.31 22.94 10.36
CA THR A 321 6.72 24.35 10.44
C THR A 321 7.99 24.61 9.65
N GLY A 322 8.96 23.67 9.71
CA GLY A 322 10.20 23.73 8.92
C GLY A 322 9.91 23.70 7.42
N CYS A 323 9.02 22.81 6.97
CA CYS A 323 8.58 22.75 5.58
C CYS A 323 7.91 24.07 5.14
N TRP A 324 7.00 24.61 5.94
CA TRP A 324 6.35 25.88 5.60
C TRP A 324 7.31 27.06 5.50
N LYS A 325 8.26 27.17 6.42
CA LYS A 325 9.29 28.25 6.40
C LYS A 325 10.20 28.15 5.19
N ASN A 326 10.47 26.93 4.72
CA ASN A 326 11.34 26.65 3.58
C ASN A 326 10.56 26.22 2.32
N ARG A 327 9.30 26.68 2.18
CA ARG A 327 8.40 26.22 1.11
C ARG A 327 8.95 26.40 -0.29
N ASP A 328 9.79 27.39 -0.53
CA ASP A 328 10.41 27.65 -1.83
C ASP A 328 11.37 26.52 -2.27
N SER A 329 11.93 25.76 -1.33
CA SER A 329 12.80 24.62 -1.58
C SER A 329 12.09 23.26 -1.60
N LEU A 330 10.79 23.20 -1.22
CA LEU A 330 10.06 21.93 -1.09
C LEU A 330 9.91 21.19 -2.43
N ALA A 331 9.79 21.94 -3.55
CA ALA A 331 9.70 21.34 -4.88
C ALA A 331 10.95 20.47 -5.19
N ALA A 332 12.12 20.94 -4.82
CA ALA A 332 13.37 20.18 -4.99
C ALA A 332 13.40 18.91 -4.13
N THR A 333 12.89 18.96 -2.90
CA THR A 333 12.75 17.78 -2.03
C THR A 333 11.76 16.77 -2.63
N GLY A 334 10.65 17.24 -3.17
CA GLY A 334 9.67 16.40 -3.85
C GLY A 334 10.23 15.73 -5.10
N GLU A 335 11.04 16.43 -5.91
CA GLU A 335 11.68 15.83 -7.09
C GLU A 335 12.71 14.76 -6.69
N LYS A 336 13.49 14.96 -5.63
CA LYS A 336 14.37 13.92 -5.07
C LYS A 336 13.58 12.71 -4.57
N ALA A 337 12.40 12.92 -4.00
CA ALA A 337 11.49 11.82 -3.63
C ALA A 337 11.06 11.01 -4.86
N ARG A 338 10.69 11.69 -5.95
CA ARG A 338 10.33 11.06 -7.22
C ARG A 338 11.50 10.31 -7.85
N GLU A 339 12.69 10.89 -7.85
CA GLU A 339 13.92 10.20 -8.30
C GLU A 339 14.22 8.94 -7.48
N THR A 340 13.98 8.97 -6.17
CA THR A 340 14.15 7.80 -5.31
C THR A 340 13.24 6.66 -5.73
N ILE A 341 11.96 6.94 -6.08
CA ILE A 341 11.07 5.91 -6.61
C ILE A 341 11.63 5.33 -7.91
N LEU A 342 12.09 6.17 -8.84
CA LEU A 342 12.63 5.73 -10.13
C LEU A 342 13.90 4.87 -9.99
N LYS A 343 14.77 5.19 -9.04
CA LYS A 343 16.08 4.52 -8.89
C LYS A 343 16.02 3.29 -7.98
N ASP A 344 15.31 3.38 -6.85
CA ASP A 344 15.43 2.39 -5.77
C ASP A 344 14.15 1.57 -5.57
N PHE A 345 12.99 2.09 -5.99
CA PHE A 345 11.68 1.49 -5.78
C PHE A 345 10.86 1.41 -7.06
N HIS A 346 11.52 1.32 -8.21
CA HIS A 346 10.84 1.22 -9.48
C HIS A 346 10.10 -0.11 -9.62
N HIS A 347 8.90 -0.04 -10.19
CA HIS A 347 8.04 -1.20 -10.39
C HIS A 347 8.70 -2.34 -11.18
N GLY A 348 9.58 -2.03 -12.14
CA GLY A 348 10.34 -3.01 -12.91
C GLY A 348 11.13 -3.99 -12.03
N GLU A 349 11.70 -3.52 -10.92
CA GLU A 349 12.40 -4.35 -9.94
C GLU A 349 11.45 -5.33 -9.23
N THR A 350 10.22 -4.88 -8.92
CA THR A 350 9.18 -5.76 -8.35
C THR A 350 8.84 -6.90 -9.29
N VAL A 351 8.65 -6.58 -10.58
CA VAL A 351 8.36 -7.57 -11.63
C VAL A 351 9.52 -8.56 -11.76
N MET A 352 10.75 -8.05 -11.89
CA MET A 352 11.94 -8.89 -12.07
C MET A 352 12.14 -9.84 -10.89
N LYS A 353 12.17 -9.33 -9.66
CA LYS A 353 12.35 -10.15 -8.45
C LYS A 353 11.21 -11.14 -8.21
N THR A 354 9.98 -10.78 -8.60
CA THR A 354 8.85 -11.73 -8.51
C THR A 354 8.98 -12.83 -9.54
N PHE A 355 9.42 -12.52 -10.77
CA PHE A 355 9.70 -13.51 -11.81
C PHE A 355 10.83 -14.45 -11.41
N GLU A 356 11.94 -13.92 -10.89
CA GLU A 356 13.06 -14.73 -10.37
C GLU A 356 12.60 -15.68 -9.25
N LEU A 357 11.74 -15.20 -8.34
CA LEU A 357 11.17 -16.05 -7.29
C LEU A 357 10.27 -17.16 -7.86
N TYR A 358 9.51 -16.89 -8.91
CA TYR A 358 8.74 -17.94 -9.60
C TYR A 358 9.66 -18.96 -10.24
N HIS A 359 10.73 -18.50 -10.90
CA HIS A 359 11.73 -19.37 -11.51
C HIS A 359 12.44 -20.24 -10.45
N GLU A 360 12.83 -19.68 -9.30
CA GLU A 360 13.41 -20.44 -8.17
C GLU A 360 12.51 -21.60 -7.70
N LEU A 361 11.19 -21.37 -7.71
CA LEU A 361 10.23 -22.35 -7.18
C LEU A 361 9.78 -23.41 -8.17
N LEU A 362 9.82 -23.09 -9.46
CA LEU A 362 9.27 -23.95 -10.53
C LEU A 362 10.34 -24.52 -11.49
N GLY A 363 11.48 -23.84 -11.60
CA GLY A 363 12.65 -24.28 -12.40
C GLY A 363 13.50 -25.25 -11.61
#